data_b8562840793ff0f95dfe9e075932e60b
#
_entry.id   b8562840793ff0f95dfe9e075932e60b
#
_cell.length_a   1.000
_cell.length_b   1.000
_cell.length_c   1.000
_cell.angle_alpha   90.00
_cell.angle_beta   90.00
_cell.angle_gamma   90.00
#
_symmetry.space_group_name_H-M   'P 1'
#
loop_
_entity.id
_entity.type
_entity.pdbx_description
1 polymer ?
#
loop_
_entity_poly.entity_id
_entity_poly.type
_entity_poly.pdbx_seq_one_letter_code
_entity_poly.pdbx_strand_id
1 'polypeptide(L)'
;MMKSLKFISTVLLTASVLSLSGCGKTSIAEEYSFGNATLRAGNTQLMLFTPFDLVSETIKGTDRTVYGNQDAHVSIVVTYDPATGLTLDKATDNAIAELSGHSEITITGKETKAAVVEGSKGKICTVDYTLTAKGQQVAVVEQILVFEHEGYIWTVRYTYRQDDETAKEVTDYIFKRFGNQY
;
A
#
# COMPACT_ATOMS: atom_id res chain seq x y z
N MET A 1 16.96 15.43 -0.37
CA MET A 1 16.57 15.15 -1.77
C MET A 1 15.41 14.14 -1.79
N MET A 2 14.25 14.48 -1.24
CA MET A 2 13.08 13.56 -1.07
C MET A 2 11.85 14.00 -1.90
N LYS A 3 12.03 14.78 -2.98
CA LYS A 3 10.89 15.37 -3.71
C LYS A 3 10.22 14.44 -4.74
N SER A 4 10.88 13.39 -5.23
CA SER A 4 10.31 12.55 -6.30
C SER A 4 9.38 11.44 -5.77
N LEU A 5 9.64 10.90 -4.59
CA LEU A 5 8.78 9.86 -3.99
C LEU A 5 7.38 10.40 -3.64
N LYS A 6 7.31 11.68 -3.25
CA LYS A 6 6.03 12.37 -2.96
C LYS A 6 5.13 12.47 -4.20
N PHE A 7 5.71 12.55 -5.38
CA PHE A 7 4.97 12.75 -6.62
C PHE A 7 4.23 11.48 -7.08
N ILE A 8 4.87 10.32 -6.98
CA ILE A 8 4.28 9.04 -7.40
C ILE A 8 3.15 8.62 -6.47
N SER A 9 3.37 8.74 -5.15
CA SER A 9 2.32 8.44 -4.15
C SER A 9 1.11 9.35 -4.30
N THR A 10 1.33 10.65 -4.56
CA THR A 10 0.24 11.62 -4.71
C THR A 10 -0.55 11.44 -6.01
N VAL A 11 0.12 11.08 -7.11
CA VAL A 11 -0.56 10.85 -8.41
C VAL A 11 -1.42 9.58 -8.38
N LEU A 12 -0.92 8.49 -7.80
CA LEU A 12 -1.69 7.26 -7.60
C LEU A 12 -2.89 7.50 -6.67
N LEU A 13 -2.70 8.25 -5.59
CA LEU A 13 -3.76 8.56 -4.63
C LEU A 13 -4.91 9.38 -5.24
N THR A 14 -4.59 10.38 -6.07
CA THR A 14 -5.61 11.26 -6.65
C THR A 14 -6.41 10.62 -7.78
N ALA A 15 -5.84 9.66 -8.50
CA ALA A 15 -6.54 8.98 -9.59
C ALA A 15 -7.58 7.96 -9.08
N SER A 16 -7.26 7.22 -8.01
CA SER A 16 -8.17 6.22 -7.43
C SER A 16 -9.39 6.82 -6.72
N VAL A 17 -9.27 8.03 -6.18
CA VAL A 17 -10.36 8.71 -5.46
C VAL A 17 -11.43 9.30 -6.39
N LEU A 18 -11.14 9.48 -7.69
CA LEU A 18 -12.03 10.15 -8.63
C LEU A 18 -12.88 9.23 -9.50
N SER A 19 -12.69 7.91 -9.45
CA SER A 19 -13.52 6.96 -10.17
C SER A 19 -14.84 6.73 -9.43
N LEU A 20 -15.92 7.28 -9.96
CA LEU A 20 -17.28 7.14 -9.46
C LEU A 20 -17.84 5.75 -9.78
N SER A 21 -18.03 4.95 -8.75
CA SER A 21 -19.08 3.94 -8.52
C SER A 21 -19.63 3.15 -9.71
N GLY A 22 -19.33 1.87 -9.74
CA GLY A 22 -20.23 0.86 -10.31
C GLY A 22 -21.13 0.30 -9.21
N CYS A 23 -22.43 0.46 -9.32
CA CYS A 23 -23.40 -0.12 -8.41
C CYS A 23 -23.70 -1.56 -8.86
N GLY A 24 -23.16 -2.55 -8.16
CA GLY A 24 -23.47 -3.97 -8.35
C GLY A 24 -22.64 -4.81 -7.38
N LYS A 25 -23.29 -5.61 -6.53
CA LYS A 25 -22.58 -6.58 -5.67
C LYS A 25 -22.10 -7.76 -6.53
N THR A 26 -20.96 -7.61 -7.17
CA THR A 26 -20.20 -8.71 -7.73
C THR A 26 -19.30 -9.28 -6.63
N SER A 27 -19.15 -10.61 -6.54
CA SER A 27 -18.21 -11.16 -5.57
C SER A 27 -16.78 -10.84 -6.01
N ILE A 28 -15.86 -10.57 -5.08
CA ILE A 28 -14.45 -10.29 -5.41
C ILE A 28 -13.78 -11.43 -6.20
N ALA A 29 -14.27 -12.66 -6.08
CA ALA A 29 -13.79 -13.81 -6.83
C ALA A 29 -14.20 -13.78 -8.32
N GLU A 30 -15.23 -13.03 -8.67
CA GLU A 30 -15.67 -12.85 -10.06
C GLU A 30 -14.95 -11.65 -10.71
N GLU A 31 -14.57 -10.66 -9.91
CA GLU A 31 -13.96 -9.42 -10.38
C GLU A 31 -12.42 -9.47 -10.37
N TYR A 32 -11.83 -10.21 -9.42
CA TYR A 32 -10.37 -10.23 -9.21
C TYR A 32 -9.77 -11.63 -9.36
N SER A 33 -8.69 -11.71 -10.13
CA SER A 33 -7.84 -12.89 -10.24
C SER A 33 -6.64 -12.77 -9.32
N PHE A 34 -6.69 -13.40 -8.15
CA PHE A 34 -5.59 -13.37 -7.19
C PHE A 34 -4.44 -14.31 -7.59
N GLY A 35 -3.23 -13.80 -7.52
CA GLY A 35 -2.01 -14.53 -7.85
C GLY A 35 -0.79 -14.00 -7.09
N ASN A 36 0.40 -14.34 -7.57
CA ASN A 36 1.65 -13.83 -7.03
C ASN A 36 2.35 -12.95 -8.06
N ALA A 37 2.63 -11.70 -7.69
CA ALA A 37 3.52 -10.81 -8.44
C ALA A 37 4.96 -11.03 -7.96
N THR A 38 5.90 -11.13 -8.89
CA THR A 38 7.34 -11.23 -8.58
C THR A 38 7.96 -9.85 -8.58
N LEU A 39 8.46 -9.41 -7.42
CA LEU A 39 9.14 -8.14 -7.22
C LEU A 39 10.63 -8.38 -7.00
N ARG A 40 11.47 -7.39 -7.34
CA ARG A 40 12.93 -7.50 -7.20
C ARG A 40 13.50 -6.30 -6.43
N ALA A 41 14.44 -6.59 -5.52
CA ALA A 41 15.24 -5.61 -4.81
C ALA A 41 16.71 -6.05 -4.88
N GLY A 42 17.54 -5.37 -5.67
CA GLY A 42 18.90 -5.84 -5.94
C GLY A 42 18.89 -7.25 -6.56
N ASN A 43 19.54 -8.20 -5.89
CA ASN A 43 19.59 -9.61 -6.32
C ASN A 43 18.51 -10.50 -5.66
N THR A 44 17.61 -9.92 -4.87
CA THR A 44 16.57 -10.66 -4.15
C THR A 44 15.24 -10.61 -4.89
N GLN A 45 14.37 -11.57 -4.61
CA GLN A 45 13.01 -11.66 -5.17
C GLN A 45 12.00 -11.82 -4.05
N LEU A 46 10.88 -11.13 -4.17
CA LEU A 46 9.71 -11.25 -3.32
C LEU A 46 8.51 -11.73 -4.15
N MET A 47 7.80 -12.74 -3.68
CA MET A 47 6.52 -13.19 -4.24
C MET A 47 5.38 -12.55 -3.46
N LEU A 48 4.79 -11.47 -3.98
CA LEU A 48 3.69 -10.77 -3.31
C LEU A 48 2.34 -11.27 -3.81
N PHE A 49 1.52 -11.79 -2.90
CA PHE A 49 0.14 -12.17 -3.21
C PHE A 49 -0.73 -10.92 -3.41
N THR A 50 -1.27 -10.77 -4.62
CA THR A 50 -2.06 -9.60 -5.03
C THR A 50 -2.92 -9.94 -6.25
N PRO A 51 -4.06 -9.26 -6.51
CA PRO A 51 -4.78 -9.39 -7.76
C PRO A 51 -4.25 -8.48 -8.87
N PHE A 52 -3.19 -7.70 -8.61
CA PHE A 52 -2.69 -6.70 -9.53
C PHE A 52 -1.41 -7.14 -10.25
N ASP A 53 -1.36 -6.89 -11.55
CA ASP A 53 -0.13 -6.92 -12.33
C ASP A 53 0.67 -5.65 -12.03
N LEU A 54 1.72 -5.77 -11.20
CA LEU A 54 2.47 -4.61 -10.73
C LEU A 54 3.44 -4.10 -11.79
N VAL A 55 3.32 -2.84 -12.14
CA VAL A 55 4.24 -2.13 -13.02
C VAL A 55 5.38 -1.52 -12.21
N SER A 56 6.62 -1.67 -12.70
CA SER A 56 7.80 -1.10 -12.04
C SER A 56 8.21 0.22 -12.67
N GLU A 57 8.58 1.19 -11.84
CA GLU A 57 9.17 2.45 -12.25
C GLU A 57 10.44 2.72 -11.42
N THR A 58 11.54 3.06 -12.12
CA THR A 58 12.76 3.48 -11.43
C THR A 58 12.69 4.96 -11.12
N ILE A 59 12.91 5.31 -9.85
CA ILE A 59 12.89 6.71 -9.41
C ILE A 59 14.09 7.43 -10.02
N LYS A 60 13.80 8.43 -10.84
CA LYS A 60 14.81 9.21 -11.55
C LYS A 60 15.90 9.75 -10.63
N GLY A 61 17.15 9.40 -10.91
CA GLY A 61 18.33 9.83 -10.15
C GLY A 61 18.63 8.95 -8.92
N THR A 62 18.02 7.77 -8.84
CA THR A 62 18.30 6.75 -7.81
C THR A 62 18.29 5.37 -8.45
N ASP A 63 18.79 4.36 -7.73
CA ASP A 63 18.67 2.94 -8.12
C ASP A 63 17.40 2.28 -7.54
N ARG A 64 16.48 3.09 -6.98
CA ARG A 64 15.27 2.59 -6.34
C ARG A 64 14.16 2.38 -7.36
N THR A 65 13.53 1.22 -7.27
CA THR A 65 12.35 0.86 -8.05
C THR A 65 11.13 0.92 -7.13
N VAL A 66 10.04 1.48 -7.65
CA VAL A 66 8.72 1.44 -7.04
C VAL A 66 7.83 0.57 -7.92
N TYR A 67 7.04 -0.28 -7.31
CA TYR A 67 6.05 -1.08 -8.01
C TYR A 67 4.67 -0.54 -7.68
N GLY A 68 3.76 -0.57 -8.63
CA GLY A 68 2.40 -0.11 -8.38
C GLY A 68 1.42 -0.48 -9.48
N ASN A 69 0.16 -0.40 -9.15
CA ASN A 69 -0.97 -0.45 -10.05
C ASN A 69 -2.20 0.13 -9.35
N GLN A 70 -3.25 0.38 -10.11
CA GLN A 70 -4.54 0.79 -9.59
C GLN A 70 -5.66 0.37 -10.55
N ASP A 71 -6.85 0.19 -9.98
CA ASP A 71 -8.09 0.07 -10.73
C ASP A 71 -9.11 1.13 -10.28
N ALA A 72 -10.40 0.86 -10.47
CA ALA A 72 -11.46 1.76 -10.04
C ALA A 72 -11.65 1.81 -8.51
N HIS A 73 -11.19 0.79 -7.78
CA HIS A 73 -11.46 0.55 -6.37
C HIS A 73 -10.24 0.74 -5.47
N VAL A 74 -9.10 0.17 -5.88
CA VAL A 74 -7.90 0.05 -5.05
C VAL A 74 -6.66 0.52 -5.80
N SER A 75 -5.79 1.20 -5.09
CA SER A 75 -4.43 1.49 -5.54
C SER A 75 -3.43 0.71 -4.67
N ILE A 76 -2.40 0.15 -5.30
CA ILE A 76 -1.29 -0.51 -4.63
C ILE A 76 0.02 0.17 -4.98
N VAL A 77 0.85 0.42 -3.96
CA VAL A 77 2.23 0.90 -4.10
C VAL A 77 3.14 0.02 -3.24
N VAL A 78 4.23 -0.46 -3.82
CA VAL A 78 5.24 -1.24 -3.11
C VAL A 78 6.59 -0.56 -3.26
N THR A 79 7.23 -0.32 -2.12
CA THR A 79 8.59 0.22 -2.03
C THR A 79 9.45 -0.70 -1.18
N TYR A 80 10.77 -0.53 -1.29
CA TYR A 80 11.72 -1.24 -0.43
C TYR A 80 12.92 -0.35 -0.10
N ASP A 81 13.52 -0.61 1.05
CA ASP A 81 14.73 0.02 1.54
C ASP A 81 15.68 -1.03 2.09
N PRO A 82 17.02 -0.85 2.01
CA PRO A 82 17.97 -1.72 2.71
C PRO A 82 17.64 -1.77 4.20
N ALA A 83 17.63 -2.98 4.78
CA ALA A 83 17.33 -3.19 6.20
C ALA A 83 18.43 -2.64 7.14
N THR A 84 19.61 -2.29 6.61
CA THR A 84 20.72 -1.79 7.40
C THR A 84 20.38 -0.50 8.13
N GLY A 85 20.27 -0.58 9.46
CA GLY A 85 19.95 0.57 10.33
C GLY A 85 18.50 1.02 10.30
N LEU A 86 17.62 0.29 9.61
CA LEU A 86 16.20 0.53 9.55
C LEU A 86 15.45 -0.60 10.29
N THR A 87 14.61 -0.25 11.26
CA THR A 87 13.73 -1.20 11.95
C THR A 87 12.33 -1.18 11.37
N LEU A 88 11.54 -2.24 11.62
CA LEU A 88 10.13 -2.28 11.19
C LEU A 88 9.31 -1.13 11.81
N ASP A 89 9.58 -0.78 13.07
CA ASP A 89 8.92 0.36 13.73
C ASP A 89 9.22 1.66 13.00
N LYS A 90 10.49 1.93 12.74
CA LYS A 90 10.91 3.14 12.06
C LYS A 90 10.40 3.20 10.62
N ALA A 91 10.37 2.07 9.90
CA ALA A 91 9.81 2.02 8.55
C ALA A 91 8.29 2.29 8.56
N THR A 92 7.56 1.73 9.53
CA THR A 92 6.14 2.00 9.73
C THR A 92 5.88 3.46 10.05
N ASP A 93 6.65 4.04 10.98
CA ASP A 93 6.53 5.46 11.35
C ASP A 93 6.86 6.38 10.17
N ASN A 94 7.87 6.05 9.36
CA ASN A 94 8.20 6.80 8.16
C ASN A 94 7.04 6.75 7.14
N ALA A 95 6.42 5.60 6.93
CA ALA A 95 5.29 5.44 6.02
C ALA A 95 4.09 6.32 6.44
N ILE A 96 3.81 6.38 7.75
CA ILE A 96 2.76 7.24 8.30
C ILE A 96 3.15 8.72 8.22
N ALA A 97 4.41 9.06 8.50
CA ALA A 97 4.91 10.42 8.43
C ALA A 97 4.85 10.99 7.00
N GLU A 98 5.02 10.14 5.98
CA GLU A 98 4.82 10.54 4.59
C GLU A 98 3.38 11.02 4.34
N LEU A 99 2.36 10.31 4.84
CA LEU A 99 0.96 10.75 4.76
C LEU A 99 0.76 12.09 5.47
N SER A 100 1.25 12.21 6.70
CA SER A 100 1.12 13.44 7.51
C SER A 100 1.86 14.65 6.90
N GLY A 101 2.80 14.41 5.99
CA GLY A 101 3.54 15.46 5.29
C GLY A 101 2.75 16.14 4.16
N HIS A 102 1.57 15.65 3.82
CA HIS A 102 0.70 16.22 2.80
C HIS A 102 -0.36 17.13 3.45
N SER A 103 -0.43 18.38 3.05
CA SER A 103 -1.38 19.38 3.60
C SER A 103 -2.84 19.03 3.33
N GLU A 104 -3.09 18.23 2.30
CA GLU A 104 -4.40 17.77 1.88
C GLU A 104 -4.92 16.58 2.71
N ILE A 105 -4.04 15.96 3.53
CA ILE A 105 -4.36 14.77 4.31
C ILE A 105 -4.51 15.14 5.80
N THR A 106 -5.64 14.70 6.38
CA THR A 106 -5.88 14.76 7.82
C THR A 106 -6.11 13.35 8.33
N ILE A 107 -5.17 12.80 9.11
CA ILE A 107 -5.28 11.48 9.72
C ILE A 107 -6.36 11.53 10.80
N THR A 108 -7.32 10.62 10.74
CA THR A 108 -8.47 10.50 11.66
C THR A 108 -8.39 9.27 12.55
N GLY A 109 -7.66 8.23 12.13
CA GLY A 109 -7.48 7.00 12.89
C GLY A 109 -6.19 6.28 12.53
N LYS A 110 -5.67 5.49 13.47
CA LYS A 110 -4.51 4.63 13.24
C LYS A 110 -4.57 3.40 14.14
N GLU A 111 -4.36 2.23 13.55
CA GLU A 111 -4.20 0.97 14.27
C GLU A 111 -2.98 0.23 13.71
N THR A 112 -2.18 -0.42 14.59
CA THR A 112 -1.03 -1.23 14.18
C THR A 112 -1.10 -2.59 14.84
N LYS A 113 -0.90 -3.66 14.05
CA LYS A 113 -0.90 -5.07 14.47
C LYS A 113 0.40 -5.75 14.05
N ALA A 114 0.80 -6.77 14.80
CA ALA A 114 1.86 -7.67 14.34
C ALA A 114 1.39 -8.48 13.13
N ALA A 115 2.32 -8.80 12.24
CA ALA A 115 2.08 -9.64 11.06
C ALA A 115 3.20 -10.65 10.89
N VAL A 116 2.94 -11.69 10.10
CA VAL A 116 3.94 -12.65 9.64
C VAL A 116 3.83 -12.78 8.13
N VAL A 117 4.93 -12.57 7.43
CA VAL A 117 5.02 -12.68 5.96
C VAL A 117 6.10 -13.70 5.65
N GLU A 118 5.72 -14.84 5.06
CA GLU A 118 6.66 -15.92 4.70
C GLU A 118 7.60 -16.33 5.87
N GLY A 119 7.07 -16.36 7.10
CA GLY A 119 7.84 -16.66 8.31
C GLY A 119 8.63 -15.51 8.90
N SER A 120 8.71 -14.38 8.22
CA SER A 120 9.36 -13.16 8.72
C SER A 120 8.39 -12.30 9.52
N LYS A 121 8.93 -11.62 10.55
CA LYS A 121 8.14 -10.64 11.32
C LYS A 121 7.78 -9.44 10.46
N GLY A 122 6.57 -8.96 10.63
CA GLY A 122 6.05 -7.78 9.96
C GLY A 122 5.08 -6.99 10.83
N LYS A 123 4.56 -5.91 10.26
CA LYS A 123 3.52 -5.06 10.85
C LYS A 123 2.49 -4.71 9.80
N ILE A 124 1.23 -4.74 10.21
CA ILE A 124 0.13 -4.14 9.45
C ILE A 124 -0.29 -2.87 10.18
N CYS A 125 -0.28 -1.75 9.49
CA CYS A 125 -0.81 -0.49 9.98
C CYS A 125 -2.00 -0.08 9.11
N THR A 126 -3.16 0.13 9.73
CA THR A 126 -4.33 0.72 9.08
C THR A 126 -4.39 2.18 9.46
N VAL A 127 -4.45 3.06 8.49
CA VAL A 127 -4.54 4.51 8.66
C VAL A 127 -5.82 5.00 8.00
N ASP A 128 -6.72 5.57 8.78
CA ASP A 128 -7.89 6.27 8.31
C ASP A 128 -7.57 7.75 8.17
N TYR A 129 -7.93 8.36 7.05
CA TYR A 129 -7.70 9.79 6.86
C TYR A 129 -8.73 10.42 5.92
N THR A 130 -8.86 11.74 6.02
CA THR A 130 -9.62 12.55 5.08
C THR A 130 -8.65 13.19 4.10
N LEU A 131 -8.89 12.98 2.80
CA LEU A 131 -8.21 13.67 1.72
C LEU A 131 -9.09 14.84 1.26
N THR A 132 -8.53 16.05 1.29
CA THR A 132 -9.18 17.25 0.76
C THR A 132 -8.60 17.60 -0.60
N ALA A 133 -9.39 17.43 -1.67
CA ALA A 133 -8.98 17.71 -3.04
C ALA A 133 -10.05 18.54 -3.75
N LYS A 134 -9.65 19.65 -4.36
CA LYS A 134 -10.54 20.55 -5.13
C LYS A 134 -11.79 20.98 -4.34
N GLY A 135 -11.65 21.18 -3.03
CA GLY A 135 -12.75 21.57 -2.13
C GLY A 135 -13.69 20.45 -1.72
N GLN A 136 -13.42 19.21 -2.14
CA GLN A 136 -14.14 18.02 -1.71
C GLN A 136 -13.34 17.24 -0.67
N GLN A 137 -14.03 16.64 0.28
CA GLN A 137 -13.46 15.75 1.29
C GLN A 137 -13.86 14.31 1.00
N VAL A 138 -12.88 13.42 1.01
CA VAL A 138 -13.08 11.99 0.80
C VAL A 138 -12.44 11.23 1.96
N ALA A 139 -13.20 10.35 2.59
CA ALA A 139 -12.68 9.44 3.60
C ALA A 139 -11.94 8.28 2.90
N VAL A 140 -10.71 8.06 3.31
CA VAL A 140 -9.79 7.09 2.70
C VAL A 140 -9.20 6.20 3.78
N VAL A 141 -8.99 4.94 3.43
CA VAL A 141 -8.26 3.96 4.24
C VAL A 141 -6.98 3.60 3.51
N GLU A 142 -5.88 3.56 4.23
CA GLU A 142 -4.62 2.99 3.76
C GLU A 142 -4.20 1.84 4.68
N GLN A 143 -4.07 0.63 4.11
CA GLN A 143 -3.49 -0.51 4.81
C GLN A 143 -2.04 -0.68 4.37
N ILE A 144 -1.14 -0.61 5.34
CA ILE A 144 0.31 -0.62 5.13
C ILE A 144 0.86 -1.90 5.75
N LEU A 145 1.47 -2.76 4.94
CA LEU A 145 2.22 -3.92 5.40
C LEU A 145 3.71 -3.60 5.31
N VAL A 146 4.42 -3.72 6.44
CA VAL A 146 5.87 -3.52 6.53
C VAL A 146 6.50 -4.81 7.05
N PHE A 147 7.47 -5.36 6.33
CA PHE A 147 8.17 -6.60 6.73
C PHE A 147 9.59 -6.63 6.17
N GLU A 148 10.44 -7.44 6.79
CA GLU A 148 11.79 -7.70 6.31
C GLU A 148 11.83 -8.99 5.50
N HIS A 149 12.47 -8.92 4.32
CA HIS A 149 12.73 -10.08 3.48
C HIS A 149 14.09 -9.92 2.80
N GLU A 150 14.98 -10.89 3.02
CA GLU A 150 16.32 -10.97 2.41
C GLU A 150 17.14 -9.68 2.47
N GLY A 151 17.17 -9.02 3.65
CA GLY A 151 17.97 -7.81 3.89
C GLY A 151 17.37 -6.52 3.39
N TYR A 152 16.10 -6.54 2.95
CA TYR A 152 15.31 -5.37 2.61
C TYR A 152 14.07 -5.27 3.48
N ILE A 153 13.70 -4.05 3.85
CA ILE A 153 12.38 -3.75 4.42
C ILE A 153 11.46 -3.34 3.28
N TRP A 154 10.42 -4.13 3.09
CA TRP A 154 9.38 -3.90 2.11
C TRP A 154 8.21 -3.18 2.75
N THR A 155 7.66 -2.22 2.03
CA THR A 155 6.45 -1.48 2.42
C THR A 155 5.42 -1.61 1.31
N VAL A 156 4.33 -2.29 1.60
CA VAL A 156 3.21 -2.52 0.68
C VAL A 156 2.02 -1.69 1.17
N ARG A 157 1.50 -0.82 0.33
CA ARG A 157 0.41 0.10 0.65
C ARG A 157 -0.78 -0.18 -0.25
N TYR A 158 -1.92 -0.45 0.34
CA TYR A 158 -3.21 -0.51 -0.34
C TYR A 158 -4.06 0.67 0.10
N THR A 159 -4.51 1.48 -0.86
CA THR A 159 -5.27 2.71 -0.60
C THR A 159 -6.61 2.63 -1.30
N TYR A 160 -7.69 2.93 -0.58
CA TYR A 160 -9.04 2.87 -1.10
C TYR A 160 -9.98 3.83 -0.37
N ARG A 161 -11.13 4.12 -0.96
CA ARG A 161 -12.18 4.92 -0.32
C ARG A 161 -12.84 4.11 0.79
N GLN A 162 -13.09 4.74 1.93
CA GLN A 162 -13.69 4.08 3.09
C GLN A 162 -15.10 3.51 2.81
N ASP A 163 -15.84 4.12 1.88
CA ASP A 163 -17.18 3.71 1.47
C ASP A 163 -17.20 2.69 0.31
N ASP A 164 -16.04 2.20 -0.13
CA ASP A 164 -15.92 1.20 -1.20
C ASP A 164 -15.87 -0.22 -0.61
N GLU A 165 -17.02 -0.89 -0.63
CA GLU A 165 -17.19 -2.26 -0.11
C GLU A 165 -16.32 -3.28 -0.88
N THR A 166 -16.22 -3.15 -2.21
CA THR A 166 -15.39 -4.04 -3.04
C THR A 166 -13.92 -3.90 -2.67
N ALA A 167 -13.42 -2.68 -2.57
CA ALA A 167 -12.06 -2.39 -2.16
C ALA A 167 -11.74 -2.98 -0.78
N LYS A 168 -12.67 -2.82 0.17
CA LYS A 168 -12.55 -3.36 1.51
C LYS A 168 -12.48 -4.89 1.49
N GLU A 169 -13.35 -5.57 0.75
CA GLU A 169 -13.33 -7.04 0.63
C GLU A 169 -12.03 -7.55 0.01
N VAL A 170 -11.52 -6.89 -1.04
CA VAL A 170 -10.24 -7.23 -1.69
C VAL A 170 -9.08 -7.10 -0.70
N THR A 171 -8.98 -5.97 -0.02
CA THR A 171 -7.88 -5.71 0.92
C THR A 171 -7.97 -6.62 2.14
N ASP A 172 -9.15 -6.83 2.72
CA ASP A 172 -9.36 -7.76 3.83
C ASP A 172 -8.96 -9.20 3.45
N TYR A 173 -9.27 -9.63 2.22
CA TYR A 173 -8.87 -10.96 1.73
C TYR A 173 -7.35 -11.11 1.64
N ILE A 174 -6.65 -10.08 1.16
CA ILE A 174 -5.18 -10.06 1.08
C ILE A 174 -4.56 -10.05 2.48
N PHE A 175 -5.00 -9.14 3.33
CA PHE A 175 -4.38 -8.93 4.64
C PHE A 175 -4.66 -10.03 5.66
N LYS A 176 -5.75 -10.79 5.51
CA LYS A 176 -5.99 -12.01 6.30
C LYS A 176 -4.87 -13.05 6.18
N ARG A 177 -4.13 -13.05 5.08
CA ARG A 177 -3.00 -13.99 4.88
C ARG A 177 -1.77 -13.62 5.68
N PHE A 178 -1.64 -12.36 6.10
CA PHE A 178 -0.50 -11.84 6.86
C PHE A 178 -0.80 -11.65 8.35
N GLY A 179 -2.05 -11.70 8.75
CA GLY A 179 -2.48 -11.67 10.14
C GLY A 179 -2.77 -13.08 10.65
N ASN A 180 -2.05 -13.54 11.67
CA ASN A 180 -2.26 -14.83 12.38
C ASN A 180 -1.94 -16.09 11.55
N GLN A 181 -0.68 -16.40 11.41
CA GLN A 181 -0.24 -17.79 11.39
C GLN A 181 0.22 -18.15 12.82
N TYR A 182 -0.69 -18.64 13.63
CA TYR A 182 -0.40 -19.40 14.84
C TYR A 182 -0.16 -20.87 14.44
#